data_747197c668658b4e56132c1208f121ef
#
_entry.id   747197c668658b4e56132c1208f121ef
#
_cell.length_a   1.000
_cell.length_b   1.000
_cell.length_c   1.000
_cell.angle_alpha   90.00
_cell.angle_beta   90.00
_cell.angle_gamma   90.00
#
_symmetry.space_group_name_H-M   'P 1'
#
loop_
_entity.id
_entity.type
_entity.pdbx_description
1 polymer ?
#
loop_
_entity_poly.entity_id
_entity_poly.type
_entity_poly.pdbx_seq_one_letter_code
_entity_poly.pdbx_strand_id
1 'polypeptide(L)'
;MPSPDCLACTLLTDSAVVRPRTPLFLPDFAAEGWTLELVPVAVVSRLGKWIEPRFARRYCEKAGVAVRLVPEEGLPANAFAANFDGAFAPCGEMTDLPAADEPWQLSCGDVAVEISPGQLHLDDSLALCSRYMMLKTGDMIVPCRTGLRIAPRVGDTVAASLNGHELLRLKIR
;
A
#
# COMPACT_ATOMS: atom_id res chain seq x y z
N MET A 1 0.33 -19.74 12.40
CA MET A 1 0.37 -18.26 12.32
C MET A 1 1.82 -17.85 12.38
N PRO A 2 2.33 -17.00 11.48
CA PRO A 2 3.62 -16.42 11.68
C PRO A 2 3.60 -15.59 12.96
N SER A 3 4.66 -15.73 13.77
CA SER A 3 4.83 -14.93 14.97
C SER A 3 4.81 -13.44 14.59
N PRO A 4 4.23 -12.53 15.40
CA PRO A 4 4.27 -11.09 15.13
C PRO A 4 5.68 -10.53 14.94
N ASP A 5 6.70 -11.27 15.37
CA ASP A 5 8.11 -10.93 15.16
C ASP A 5 8.60 -11.16 13.71
N CYS A 6 7.78 -11.75 12.83
CA CYS A 6 8.11 -11.99 11.41
C CYS A 6 7.60 -10.89 10.46
N LEU A 7 6.83 -9.91 10.94
CA LEU A 7 6.39 -8.79 10.13
C LEU A 7 7.55 -7.80 9.94
N ALA A 8 8.06 -7.71 8.73
CA ALA A 8 9.03 -6.67 8.37
C ALA A 8 8.29 -5.35 8.12
N CYS A 9 8.72 -4.28 8.77
CA CYS A 9 8.16 -2.94 8.56
C CYS A 9 9.14 -2.10 7.74
N THR A 10 8.67 -1.55 6.64
CA THR A 10 9.41 -0.58 5.83
C THR A 10 8.72 0.78 5.95
N LEU A 11 9.48 1.79 6.31
CA LEU A 11 9.00 3.18 6.34
C LEU A 11 9.26 3.84 5.00
N LEU A 12 8.25 4.54 4.48
CA LEU A 12 8.40 5.40 3.32
C LEU A 12 8.42 6.86 3.77
N THR A 13 9.33 7.62 3.18
CA THR A 13 9.41 9.07 3.36
C THR A 13 8.33 9.78 2.56
N ASP A 14 8.02 11.02 2.91
CA ASP A 14 7.07 11.85 2.17
C ASP A 14 7.46 12.02 0.69
N SER A 15 8.76 12.13 0.38
CA SER A 15 9.27 12.23 -0.98
C SER A 15 9.02 10.97 -1.83
N ALA A 16 8.93 9.79 -1.20
CA ALA A 16 8.62 8.56 -1.90
C ALA A 16 7.14 8.46 -2.33
N VAL A 17 6.27 9.28 -1.74
CA VAL A 17 4.82 9.23 -1.96
C VAL A 17 4.41 10.20 -3.07
N VAL A 18 3.84 9.67 -4.14
CA VAL A 18 3.27 10.47 -5.24
C VAL A 18 2.01 11.17 -4.76
N ARG A 19 1.90 12.47 -5.02
CA ARG A 19 0.67 13.20 -4.71
C ARG A 19 -0.49 12.69 -5.57
N PRO A 20 -1.70 12.56 -5.01
CA PRO A 20 -2.87 12.17 -5.79
C PRO A 20 -3.07 13.06 -7.04
N ARG A 21 -3.52 12.45 -8.14
CA ARG A 21 -3.77 13.10 -9.44
C ARG A 21 -2.54 13.60 -10.18
N THR A 22 -1.32 13.30 -9.69
CA THR A 22 -0.10 13.55 -10.46
C THR A 22 0.29 12.29 -11.24
N PRO A 23 0.93 12.40 -12.41
CA PRO A 23 1.45 11.24 -13.13
C PRO A 23 2.54 10.53 -12.33
N LEU A 24 2.67 9.23 -12.52
CA LEU A 24 3.81 8.45 -12.05
C LEU A 24 4.90 8.49 -13.11
N PHE A 25 6.06 8.96 -12.74
CA PHE A 25 7.24 8.91 -13.59
C PHE A 25 8.04 7.67 -13.28
N LEU A 26 8.44 6.95 -14.33
CA LEU A 26 9.35 5.81 -14.20
C LEU A 26 10.78 6.33 -14.08
N PRO A 27 11.47 6.11 -12.95
CA PRO A 27 12.87 6.53 -12.82
C PRO A 27 13.77 5.76 -13.79
N ASP A 28 14.89 6.33 -14.16
CA ASP A 28 15.83 5.78 -15.17
C ASP A 28 16.91 4.85 -14.60
N PHE A 29 16.90 4.60 -13.28
CA PHE A 29 17.95 3.82 -12.63
C PHE A 29 17.71 2.30 -12.61
N ALA A 30 16.53 1.80 -12.99
CA ALA A 30 16.24 0.38 -13.08
C ALA A 30 16.62 -0.17 -14.45
N ALA A 31 17.70 -0.97 -14.52
CA ALA A 31 18.27 -1.44 -15.79
C ALA A 31 17.35 -2.44 -16.52
N GLU A 32 16.62 -3.27 -15.78
CA GLU A 32 15.73 -4.30 -16.32
C GLU A 32 14.28 -3.82 -16.45
N GLY A 33 13.99 -2.60 -15.98
CA GLY A 33 12.66 -2.00 -16.03
C GLY A 33 11.91 -2.03 -14.69
N TRP A 34 10.61 -1.77 -14.75
CA TRP A 34 9.75 -1.55 -13.59
C TRP A 34 8.53 -2.45 -13.58
N THR A 35 8.14 -2.85 -12.39
CA THR A 35 6.85 -3.48 -12.10
C THR A 35 6.05 -2.61 -11.15
N LEU A 36 4.76 -2.48 -11.39
CA LEU A 36 3.80 -1.92 -10.43
C LEU A 36 3.19 -3.06 -9.61
N GLU A 37 3.36 -3.02 -8.31
CA GLU A 37 2.66 -3.91 -7.39
C GLU A 37 1.45 -3.19 -6.81
N LEU A 38 0.25 -3.74 -7.02
CA LEU A 38 -0.97 -3.24 -6.41
C LEU A 38 -1.06 -3.70 -4.96
N VAL A 39 -1.31 -2.78 -4.03
CA VAL A 39 -1.39 -3.08 -2.60
C VAL A 39 -2.60 -2.41 -1.95
N PRO A 40 -3.18 -3.03 -0.89
CA PRO A 40 -4.21 -2.40 -0.07
C PRO A 40 -3.60 -1.34 0.83
N VAL A 41 -4.39 -0.32 1.14
CA VAL A 41 -4.02 0.76 2.06
C VAL A 41 -5.12 0.97 3.08
N ALA A 42 -4.77 1.10 4.35
CA ALA A 42 -5.66 1.63 5.38
C ALA A 42 -5.12 2.97 5.89
N VAL A 43 -6.00 3.90 6.19
CA VAL A 43 -5.65 5.25 6.66
C VAL A 43 -5.93 5.40 8.13
N VAL A 44 -4.93 5.83 8.88
CA VAL A 44 -5.04 6.11 10.31
C VAL A 44 -5.93 7.34 10.51
N SER A 45 -7.00 7.21 11.29
CA SER A 45 -7.98 8.26 11.56
C SER A 45 -7.76 8.99 12.88
N ARG A 46 -6.95 8.42 13.76
CA ARG A 46 -6.68 9.00 15.09
C ARG A 46 -5.28 8.68 15.60
N LEU A 47 -4.79 9.55 16.45
CA LEU A 47 -3.49 9.40 17.09
C LEU A 47 -3.43 8.12 17.92
N GLY A 48 -2.35 7.34 17.81
CA GLY A 48 -2.17 6.10 18.54
C GLY A 48 -0.74 5.70 18.81
N LYS A 49 -0.51 5.13 19.98
CA LYS A 49 0.75 4.55 20.43
C LYS A 49 0.43 3.33 21.29
N TRP A 50 1.21 2.26 21.15
CA TRP A 50 1.01 1.00 21.90
C TRP A 50 -0.40 0.42 21.69
N ILE A 51 -0.88 0.43 20.44
CA ILE A 51 -2.20 -0.08 20.08
C ILE A 51 -2.19 -1.60 20.22
N GLU A 52 -3.13 -2.14 21.00
CA GLU A 52 -3.34 -3.60 21.03
C GLU A 52 -4.10 -4.06 19.78
N PRO A 53 -3.77 -5.24 19.19
CA PRO A 53 -4.41 -5.72 17.94
C PRO A 53 -5.94 -5.70 18.00
N ARG A 54 -6.54 -6.12 19.10
CA ARG A 54 -8.01 -6.13 19.29
C ARG A 54 -8.69 -4.75 19.18
N PHE A 55 -7.92 -3.67 19.27
CA PHE A 55 -8.42 -2.29 19.16
C PHE A 55 -7.95 -1.59 17.88
N ALA A 56 -7.09 -2.24 17.10
CA ALA A 56 -6.40 -1.61 15.97
C ALA A 56 -7.35 -0.99 14.95
N ARG A 57 -8.43 -1.68 14.60
CA ARG A 57 -9.44 -1.17 13.64
C ARG A 57 -10.14 0.12 14.07
N ARG A 58 -10.14 0.46 15.36
CA ARG A 58 -10.68 1.74 15.84
C ARG A 58 -9.83 2.95 15.46
N TYR A 59 -8.62 2.69 14.96
CA TYR A 59 -7.67 3.70 14.52
C TYR A 59 -7.65 3.91 13.01
N CYS A 60 -8.43 3.14 12.26
CA CYS A 60 -8.58 3.27 10.81
C CYS A 60 -10.06 3.32 10.45
N GLU A 61 -10.46 4.29 9.62
CA GLU A 61 -11.84 4.44 9.15
C GLU A 61 -11.95 4.32 7.63
N LYS A 62 -10.84 4.50 6.94
CA LYS A 62 -10.79 4.50 5.48
C LYS A 62 -9.79 3.49 4.94
N ALA A 63 -10.12 2.97 3.77
CA ALA A 63 -9.29 2.06 3.00
C ALA A 63 -9.21 2.47 1.54
N GLY A 64 -8.20 2.01 0.86
CA GLY A 64 -8.00 2.25 -0.56
C GLY A 64 -6.98 1.32 -1.16
N VAL A 65 -6.50 1.71 -2.32
CA VAL A 65 -5.45 1.01 -3.06
C VAL A 65 -4.28 1.94 -3.33
N ALA A 66 -3.10 1.36 -3.47
CA ALA A 66 -1.93 2.05 -3.96
C ALA A 66 -1.17 1.17 -4.93
N VAL A 67 -0.32 1.78 -5.74
CA VAL A 67 0.70 1.06 -6.49
C VAL A 67 2.07 1.36 -5.91
N ARG A 68 2.89 0.31 -5.80
CA ARG A 68 4.31 0.41 -5.47
C ARG A 68 5.10 0.20 -6.75
N LEU A 69 6.07 1.05 -6.97
CA LEU A 69 7.04 0.87 -8.04
C LEU A 69 8.17 -0.02 -7.54
N VAL A 70 8.41 -1.13 -8.22
CA VAL A 70 9.43 -2.11 -7.86
C VAL A 70 10.31 -2.37 -9.08
N PRO A 71 11.64 -2.23 -8.98
CA PRO A 71 12.54 -2.61 -10.08
C PRO A 71 12.42 -4.11 -10.38
N GLU A 72 12.52 -4.51 -11.66
CA GLU A 72 12.47 -5.93 -12.05
C GLU A 72 13.61 -6.74 -11.40
N GLU A 73 14.80 -6.16 -11.30
CA GLU A 73 15.96 -6.73 -10.61
C GLU A 73 15.80 -6.80 -9.09
N GLY A 74 14.71 -6.23 -8.55
CA GLY A 74 14.45 -6.13 -7.13
C GLY A 74 15.14 -4.95 -6.45
N LEU A 75 14.75 -4.68 -5.22
CA LEU A 75 15.36 -3.61 -4.41
C LEU A 75 16.62 -4.14 -3.71
N PRO A 76 17.70 -3.35 -3.66
CA PRO A 76 18.85 -3.67 -2.83
C PRO A 76 18.46 -3.91 -1.37
N ALA A 77 19.20 -4.79 -0.69
CA ALA A 77 18.94 -5.12 0.71
C ALA A 77 19.45 -4.02 1.67
N ASN A 78 18.95 -2.79 1.49
CA ASN A 78 19.24 -1.68 2.41
C ASN A 78 17.97 -0.95 2.82
N ALA A 79 18.00 -0.27 3.96
CA ALA A 79 16.83 0.37 4.55
C ALA A 79 16.23 1.51 3.71
N PHE A 80 16.99 2.06 2.77
CA PHE A 80 16.58 3.20 1.96
C PHE A 80 16.13 2.80 0.54
N ALA A 81 16.34 1.56 0.14
CA ALA A 81 16.10 1.11 -1.23
C ALA A 81 14.65 1.33 -1.71
N ALA A 82 13.69 1.33 -0.81
CA ALA A 82 12.28 1.57 -1.11
C ALA A 82 11.89 3.06 -1.08
N ASN A 83 12.80 3.97 -0.71
CA ASN A 83 12.53 5.40 -0.50
C ASN A 83 13.08 6.28 -1.63
N PHE A 84 12.79 5.92 -2.86
CA PHE A 84 13.07 6.80 -4.01
C PHE A 84 11.83 7.60 -4.40
N ASP A 85 12.02 8.72 -5.06
CA ASP A 85 10.94 9.61 -5.48
C ASP A 85 9.96 8.85 -6.40
N GLY A 86 8.69 8.86 -6.02
CA GLY A 86 7.66 8.17 -6.78
C GLY A 86 7.51 6.67 -6.50
N ALA A 87 8.18 6.13 -5.47
CA ALA A 87 8.11 4.72 -5.12
C ALA A 87 6.71 4.21 -4.77
N PHE A 88 5.81 5.10 -4.34
CA PHE A 88 4.49 4.75 -3.83
C PHE A 88 3.43 5.77 -4.28
N ALA A 89 2.42 5.31 -4.99
CA ALA A 89 1.31 6.15 -5.47
C ALA A 89 -0.01 5.67 -4.88
N PRO A 90 -0.50 6.31 -3.80
CA PRO A 90 -1.81 6.00 -3.21
C PRO A 90 -2.95 6.58 -4.04
N CYS A 91 -4.14 5.98 -3.91
CA CYS A 91 -5.36 6.54 -4.48
C CYS A 91 -5.69 7.91 -3.86
N GLY A 92 -6.35 8.76 -4.64
CA GLY A 92 -6.77 10.08 -4.18
C GLY A 92 -8.08 10.08 -3.40
N GLU A 93 -8.90 9.05 -3.60
CA GLU A 93 -10.18 8.84 -2.93
C GLU A 93 -10.13 7.54 -2.14
N MET A 94 -10.71 7.54 -0.96
CA MET A 94 -10.74 6.39 -0.07
C MET A 94 -12.19 5.99 0.19
N THR A 95 -12.45 4.70 0.27
CA THR A 95 -13.73 4.15 0.72
C THR A 95 -13.74 3.93 2.23
N ASP A 96 -14.88 3.58 2.80
CA ASP A 96 -14.94 3.14 4.19
C ASP A 96 -14.15 1.85 4.39
N LEU A 97 -13.59 1.68 5.57
CA LEU A 97 -12.85 0.46 5.91
C LEU A 97 -13.79 -0.74 5.86
N PRO A 98 -13.53 -1.79 5.05
CA PRO A 98 -14.35 -2.98 5.03
C PRO A 98 -14.44 -3.66 6.39
N ALA A 99 -15.53 -4.38 6.66
CA ALA A 99 -15.71 -5.09 7.92
C ALA A 99 -14.57 -6.11 8.20
N ALA A 100 -14.41 -6.50 9.46
CA ALA A 100 -13.26 -7.33 9.87
C ALA A 100 -13.27 -8.73 9.24
N ASP A 101 -14.44 -9.24 8.91
CA ASP A 101 -14.69 -10.54 8.27
C ASP A 101 -14.86 -10.45 6.75
N GLU A 102 -14.84 -9.25 6.19
CA GLU A 102 -15.00 -9.01 4.76
C GLU A 102 -13.65 -9.13 4.04
N PRO A 103 -13.57 -9.90 2.94
CA PRO A 103 -12.38 -9.93 2.11
C PRO A 103 -12.19 -8.62 1.34
N TRP A 104 -10.95 -8.29 1.05
CA TRP A 104 -10.60 -7.15 0.20
C TRP A 104 -10.29 -7.64 -1.20
N GLN A 105 -11.08 -7.22 -2.18
CA GLN A 105 -10.86 -7.53 -3.58
C GLN A 105 -10.20 -6.34 -4.27
N LEU A 106 -8.94 -6.50 -4.66
CA LEU A 106 -8.21 -5.51 -5.45
C LEU A 106 -8.20 -5.93 -6.90
N SER A 107 -8.43 -4.98 -7.80
CA SER A 107 -8.35 -5.23 -9.24
C SER A 107 -7.68 -4.09 -9.99
N CYS A 108 -7.06 -4.43 -11.12
CA CYS A 108 -6.50 -3.48 -12.07
C CYS A 108 -6.57 -4.06 -13.49
N GLY A 109 -7.39 -3.44 -14.36
CA GLY A 109 -7.72 -4.01 -15.65
C GLY A 109 -8.37 -5.38 -15.49
N ASP A 110 -7.83 -6.38 -16.21
CA ASP A 110 -8.35 -7.76 -16.21
C ASP A 110 -7.78 -8.63 -15.08
N VAL A 111 -6.91 -8.10 -14.25
CA VAL A 111 -6.29 -8.85 -13.15
C VAL A 111 -6.88 -8.43 -11.81
N ALA A 112 -7.13 -9.43 -10.96
CA ALA A 112 -7.67 -9.22 -9.62
C ALA A 112 -7.04 -10.17 -8.60
N VAL A 113 -7.07 -9.77 -7.35
CA VAL A 113 -6.66 -10.59 -6.20
C VAL A 113 -7.63 -10.37 -5.06
N GLU A 114 -8.01 -11.45 -4.42
CA GLU A 114 -8.78 -11.42 -3.19
C GLU A 114 -7.86 -11.68 -1.99
N ILE A 115 -7.96 -10.82 -0.99
CA ILE A 115 -7.21 -10.91 0.25
C ILE A 115 -8.19 -11.27 1.35
N SER A 116 -8.10 -12.47 1.87
CA SER A 116 -8.94 -12.87 3.00
C SER A 116 -8.57 -12.09 4.27
N PRO A 117 -9.47 -11.97 5.25
CA PRO A 117 -9.19 -11.29 6.52
C PRO A 117 -7.94 -11.81 7.23
N GLY A 118 -7.68 -13.13 7.15
CA GLY A 118 -6.49 -13.74 7.75
C GLY A 118 -5.17 -13.41 7.04
N GLN A 119 -5.21 -12.98 5.78
CA GLN A 119 -4.05 -12.58 4.98
C GLN A 119 -3.78 -11.06 5.06
N LEU A 120 -4.79 -10.28 5.44
CA LEU A 120 -4.69 -8.82 5.44
C LEU A 120 -3.71 -8.30 6.52
N HIS A 121 -3.62 -8.95 7.67
CA HIS A 121 -2.74 -8.56 8.80
C HIS A 121 -2.84 -7.08 9.23
N LEU A 122 -3.98 -6.43 9.02
CA LEU A 122 -4.14 -5.00 9.34
C LEU A 122 -3.95 -4.71 10.83
N ASP A 123 -4.58 -5.52 11.68
CA ASP A 123 -4.57 -5.31 13.12
C ASP A 123 -3.15 -5.51 13.70
N ASP A 124 -2.45 -6.54 13.22
CA ASP A 124 -1.08 -6.82 13.61
C ASP A 124 -0.12 -5.75 13.10
N SER A 125 -0.31 -5.27 11.88
CA SER A 125 0.51 -4.22 11.28
C SER A 125 0.40 -2.90 12.04
N LEU A 126 -0.83 -2.48 12.40
CA LEU A 126 -1.07 -1.30 13.23
C LEU A 126 -0.46 -1.44 14.62
N ALA A 127 -0.65 -2.59 15.26
CA ALA A 127 -0.07 -2.86 16.56
C ALA A 127 1.46 -2.81 16.52
N LEU A 128 2.07 -3.45 15.52
CA LEU A 128 3.52 -3.45 15.33
C LEU A 128 4.06 -2.03 15.11
N CYS A 129 3.51 -1.29 14.15
CA CYS A 129 3.97 0.08 13.86
C CYS A 129 3.83 0.98 15.08
N SER A 130 2.72 0.89 15.83
CA SER A 130 2.48 1.71 17.00
C SER A 130 3.40 1.42 18.19
N ARG A 131 4.10 0.27 18.21
CA ARG A 131 5.14 0.00 19.23
C ARG A 131 6.33 0.95 19.07
N TYR A 132 6.74 1.19 17.84
CA TYR A 132 7.97 1.91 17.53
C TYR A 132 7.72 3.41 17.35
N MET A 133 6.60 3.78 16.73
CA MET A 133 6.29 5.15 16.41
C MET A 133 4.88 5.56 16.85
N MET A 134 4.65 6.84 17.02
CA MET A 134 3.32 7.43 17.18
C MET A 134 2.65 7.44 15.81
N LEU A 135 1.56 6.71 15.64
CA LEU A 135 0.73 6.82 14.45
C LEU A 135 -0.11 8.10 14.51
N LYS A 136 -0.18 8.82 13.41
CA LYS A 136 -0.88 10.10 13.29
C LYS A 136 -2.04 9.97 12.30
N THR A 137 -3.02 10.82 12.45
CA THR A 137 -4.09 10.96 11.46
C THR A 137 -3.50 11.26 10.09
N GLY A 138 -3.91 10.47 9.09
CA GLY A 138 -3.39 10.57 7.72
C GLY A 138 -2.24 9.61 7.40
N ASP A 139 -1.60 8.99 8.39
CA ASP A 139 -0.63 7.93 8.13
C ASP A 139 -1.29 6.78 7.36
N MET A 140 -0.57 6.23 6.40
CA MET A 140 -1.03 5.11 5.59
C MET A 140 -0.31 3.83 5.99
N ILE A 141 -1.09 2.77 6.16
CA ILE A 141 -0.59 1.42 6.46
C ILE A 141 -0.85 0.53 5.24
N VAL A 142 0.19 -0.11 4.74
CA VAL A 142 0.09 -1.21 3.75
C VAL A 142 0.17 -2.52 4.54
N PRO A 143 -0.97 -3.18 4.79
CA PRO A 143 -1.00 -4.29 5.76
C PRO A 143 -0.47 -5.61 5.19
N CYS A 144 -0.45 -5.75 3.86
CA CYS A 144 0.12 -6.92 3.20
C CYS A 144 0.57 -6.60 1.78
N ARG A 145 1.38 -7.50 1.21
CA ARG A 145 1.69 -7.49 -0.22
C ARG A 145 0.76 -8.46 -0.94
N THR A 146 0.30 -8.10 -2.12
CA THR A 146 -0.64 -8.91 -2.89
C THR A 146 0.05 -9.86 -3.87
N GLY A 147 1.26 -9.50 -4.30
CA GLY A 147 1.92 -10.17 -5.43
C GLY A 147 1.30 -9.88 -6.80
N LEU A 148 0.22 -9.07 -6.86
CA LEU A 148 -0.39 -8.66 -8.12
C LEU A 148 0.50 -7.61 -8.77
N ARG A 149 1.12 -7.97 -9.89
CA ARG A 149 2.10 -7.16 -10.59
C ARG A 149 1.64 -6.83 -12.00
N ILE A 150 1.96 -5.61 -12.44
CA ILE A 150 1.62 -5.07 -13.74
C ILE A 150 2.88 -4.44 -14.32
N ALA A 151 3.24 -4.76 -15.55
CA ALA A 151 4.32 -4.11 -16.26
C ALA A 151 3.85 -2.74 -16.79
N PRO A 152 4.36 -1.61 -16.28
CA PRO A 152 3.95 -0.29 -16.74
C PRO A 152 4.61 0.05 -18.07
N ARG A 153 3.88 0.76 -18.94
CA ARG A 153 4.43 1.37 -20.14
C ARG A 153 4.19 2.87 -20.11
N VAL A 154 5.16 3.64 -20.54
CA VAL A 154 5.00 5.09 -20.71
C VAL A 154 3.82 5.38 -21.63
N GLY A 155 2.90 6.22 -21.18
CA GLY A 155 1.65 6.53 -21.88
C GLY A 155 0.43 5.77 -21.36
N ASP A 156 0.62 4.65 -20.65
CA ASP A 156 -0.49 3.90 -20.07
C ASP A 156 -1.26 4.68 -19.00
N THR A 157 -2.50 4.29 -18.81
CA THR A 157 -3.31 4.70 -17.65
C THR A 157 -3.65 3.46 -16.83
N VAL A 158 -3.19 3.45 -15.61
CA VAL A 158 -3.48 2.39 -14.62
C VAL A 158 -4.72 2.81 -13.84
N ALA A 159 -5.76 1.97 -13.88
CA ALA A 159 -6.97 2.14 -13.08
C ALA A 159 -7.10 0.97 -12.11
N ALA A 160 -7.22 1.25 -10.82
CA ALA A 160 -7.33 0.22 -9.80
C ALA A 160 -8.51 0.45 -8.86
N SER A 161 -9.08 -0.66 -8.40
CA SER A 161 -10.30 -0.68 -7.60
C SER A 161 -10.12 -1.49 -6.32
N LEU A 162 -10.90 -1.13 -5.30
CA LEU A 162 -11.13 -1.92 -4.09
C LEU A 162 -12.63 -2.26 -4.00
N ASN A 163 -12.96 -3.54 -3.87
CA ASN A 163 -14.33 -4.05 -3.75
C ASN A 163 -15.26 -3.46 -4.83
N GLY A 164 -14.77 -3.38 -6.07
CA GLY A 164 -15.53 -2.85 -7.23
C GLY A 164 -15.58 -1.32 -7.36
N HIS A 165 -15.07 -0.57 -6.40
CA HIS A 165 -14.97 0.89 -6.47
C HIS A 165 -13.63 1.31 -7.07
N GLU A 166 -13.63 1.97 -8.24
CA GLU A 166 -12.40 2.55 -8.81
C GLU A 166 -11.94 3.72 -7.96
N LEU A 167 -10.77 3.60 -7.33
CA LEU A 167 -10.22 4.59 -6.41
C LEU A 167 -8.92 5.22 -6.93
N LEU A 168 -8.22 4.54 -7.82
CA LEU A 168 -6.96 5.01 -8.39
C LEU A 168 -7.07 5.09 -9.91
N ARG A 169 -6.70 6.24 -10.46
CA ARG A 169 -6.45 6.43 -11.89
C ARG A 169 -5.14 7.19 -12.06
N LEU A 170 -4.14 6.52 -12.60
CA LEU A 170 -2.76 6.98 -12.63
C LEU A 170 -2.20 6.92 -14.05
N LYS A 171 -1.68 8.03 -14.55
CA LYS A 171 -0.99 8.07 -15.84
C LYS A 171 0.49 7.80 -15.66
N ILE A 172 1.05 6.90 -16.47
CA ILE A 172 2.49 6.56 -16.48
C ILE A 172 3.23 7.49 -17.45
N ARG A 173 4.36 8.02 -17.01
CA ARG A 173 5.20 8.92 -17.81
C ARG A 173 6.68 8.59 -17.69
#